data_a2765c6636792c8abc843b8bc78b0037
#
_entry.id   a2765c6636792c8abc843b8bc78b0037
#
_cell.length_a   1.000
_cell.length_b   1.000
_cell.length_c   1.000
_cell.angle_alpha   90.00
_cell.angle_beta   90.00
_cell.angle_gamma   90.00
#
_symmetry.space_group_name_H-M   'P 1'
#
loop_
_entity.id
_entity.type
_entity.pdbx_description
1 polymer ?
#
loop_
_entity_poly.entity_id
_entity_poly.type
_entity_poly.pdbx_seq_one_letter_code
_entity_poly.pdbx_strand_id
1 'polypeptide(L)'
;MTKPVYRTVIFGAGQIGQMTARLLGSSCKLLCFADNDSRKHVQHIGHVPVCSPDDAAALLPDLIILGVLDEERRNSMRKQMESLGYHGPFCDPSALRMFDARIAVMRLLSEQIYQLNISGDVAELGVFQGEFSS
;
A
#
# COMPACT_ATOMS: atom_id res chain seq x y z
N MET A 1 -19.12 -15.72 -1.20
CA MET A 1 -18.41 -14.73 -2.04
C MET A 1 -16.96 -14.67 -1.61
N THR A 2 -16.06 -14.91 -2.53
CA THR A 2 -14.63 -14.66 -2.31
C THR A 2 -14.37 -13.15 -2.44
N LYS A 3 -13.62 -12.59 -1.49
CA LYS A 3 -13.16 -11.20 -1.61
C LYS A 3 -12.26 -11.05 -2.83
N PRO A 4 -12.34 -9.96 -3.58
CA PRO A 4 -11.42 -9.71 -4.68
C PRO A 4 -9.98 -9.64 -4.15
N VAL A 5 -9.06 -10.26 -4.87
CA VAL A 5 -7.64 -10.20 -4.59
C VAL A 5 -6.97 -9.35 -5.67
N TYR A 6 -6.39 -8.24 -5.28
CA TYR A 6 -5.72 -7.31 -6.19
C TYR A 6 -4.29 -7.77 -6.47
N ARG A 7 -3.97 -7.94 -7.74
CA ARG A 7 -2.62 -8.24 -8.19
C ARG A 7 -1.79 -6.96 -8.08
N THR A 8 -0.85 -6.95 -7.15
CA THR A 8 -0.18 -5.74 -6.68
C THR A 8 1.30 -5.77 -7.02
N VAL A 9 1.84 -4.65 -7.47
CA VAL A 9 3.26 -4.39 -7.62
C VAL A 9 3.64 -3.26 -6.66
N ILE A 10 4.78 -3.41 -5.97
CA ILE A 10 5.39 -2.31 -5.22
C ILE A 10 6.55 -1.77 -6.03
N PHE A 11 6.47 -0.52 -6.44
CA PHE A 11 7.56 0.14 -7.15
C PHE A 11 8.50 0.82 -6.13
N GLY A 12 9.70 0.28 -6.01
CA GLY A 12 10.71 0.59 -5.03
C GLY A 12 10.99 -0.61 -4.11
N ALA A 13 12.13 -1.25 -4.31
CA ALA A 13 12.59 -2.42 -3.54
C ALA A 13 13.46 -2.04 -2.33
N GLY A 14 13.46 -0.77 -1.95
CA GLY A 14 14.17 -0.26 -0.78
C GLY A 14 13.40 -0.49 0.52
N GLN A 15 13.88 0.16 1.58
CA GLN A 15 13.33 -0.02 2.93
C GLN A 15 11.83 0.30 3.01
N ILE A 16 11.39 1.39 2.38
CA ILE A 16 9.97 1.79 2.41
C ILE A 16 9.09 0.78 1.66
N GLY A 17 9.54 0.30 0.49
CA GLY A 17 8.82 -0.73 -0.26
C GLY A 17 8.70 -2.03 0.53
N GLN A 18 9.76 -2.47 1.20
CA GLN A 18 9.75 -3.67 2.03
C GLN A 18 8.84 -3.53 3.27
N MET A 19 8.85 -2.36 3.91
CA MET A 19 7.92 -2.06 5.01
C MET A 19 6.48 -2.06 4.53
N THR A 20 6.22 -1.50 3.37
CA THR A 20 4.89 -1.48 2.74
C THR A 20 4.38 -2.90 2.46
N ALA A 21 5.25 -3.77 1.96
CA ALA A 21 4.91 -5.18 1.71
C ALA A 21 4.42 -5.90 2.97
N ARG A 22 5.02 -5.59 4.13
CA ARG A 22 4.61 -6.17 5.43
C ARG A 22 3.23 -5.70 5.91
N LEU A 23 2.78 -4.54 5.40
CA LEU A 23 1.48 -3.96 5.75
C LEU A 23 0.36 -4.42 4.82
N LEU A 24 0.67 -5.11 3.73
CA LEU A 24 -0.33 -5.59 2.79
C LEU A 24 -1.22 -6.66 3.46
N GLY A 25 -2.52 -6.44 3.36
CA GLY A 25 -3.51 -7.40 3.81
C GLY A 25 -3.76 -8.53 2.80
N SER A 26 -4.61 -9.47 3.19
CA SER A 26 -4.98 -10.64 2.37
C SER A 26 -5.70 -10.29 1.06
N SER A 27 -6.16 -9.04 0.91
CA SER A 27 -6.78 -8.55 -0.33
C SER A 27 -5.75 -8.18 -1.42
N CYS A 28 -4.46 -8.18 -1.10
CA CYS A 28 -3.40 -7.87 -2.05
C CYS A 28 -2.49 -9.08 -2.25
N LYS A 29 -2.31 -9.47 -3.50
CA LYS A 29 -1.30 -10.46 -3.89
C LYS A 29 -0.11 -9.73 -4.48
N LEU A 30 1.00 -9.67 -3.73
CA LEU A 30 2.23 -9.05 -4.20
C LEU A 30 2.89 -9.93 -5.28
N LEU A 31 3.00 -9.40 -6.49
CA LEU A 31 3.59 -10.10 -7.64
C LEU A 31 5.10 -9.93 -7.70
N CYS A 32 5.57 -8.71 -7.55
CA CYS A 32 6.98 -8.35 -7.55
C CYS A 32 7.20 -6.97 -6.91
N PHE A 33 8.47 -6.70 -6.60
CA PHE A 33 8.95 -5.33 -6.44
C PHE A 33 9.53 -4.87 -7.77
N ALA A 34 9.12 -3.72 -8.27
CA ALA A 34 9.78 -3.06 -9.40
C ALA A 34 10.85 -2.10 -8.88
N ASP A 35 12.00 -2.06 -9.53
CA ASP A 35 13.07 -1.12 -9.18
C ASP A 35 13.86 -0.73 -10.42
N ASN A 36 14.25 0.53 -10.51
CA ASN A 36 15.09 1.03 -11.61
C ASN A 36 16.56 0.58 -11.49
N ASP A 37 16.98 0.16 -10.29
CA ASP A 37 18.32 -0.33 -10.07
C ASP A 37 18.45 -1.79 -10.55
N SER A 38 19.06 -1.99 -11.72
CA SER A 38 19.24 -3.31 -12.33
C SER A 38 20.02 -4.30 -11.45
N ARG A 39 20.86 -3.81 -10.54
CA ARG A 39 21.60 -4.65 -9.61
C ARG A 39 20.71 -5.41 -8.63
N LYS A 40 19.50 -4.91 -8.42
CA LYS A 40 18.49 -5.53 -7.56
C LYS A 40 17.66 -6.60 -8.25
N HIS A 41 17.63 -6.64 -9.59
CA HIS A 41 16.77 -7.54 -10.35
C HIS A 41 17.08 -9.03 -10.20
N VAL A 42 18.25 -9.36 -9.67
CA VAL A 42 18.63 -10.76 -9.36
C VAL A 42 18.24 -11.18 -7.94
N GLN A 43 17.63 -10.29 -7.19
CA GLN A 43 17.29 -10.49 -5.79
C GLN A 43 15.85 -10.91 -5.61
N HIS A 44 15.60 -11.60 -4.50
CA HIS A 44 14.28 -11.84 -3.96
C HIS A 44 14.20 -11.22 -2.57
N ILE A 45 13.07 -10.64 -2.25
CA ILE A 45 12.77 -10.14 -0.92
C ILE A 45 11.72 -11.08 -0.34
N GLY A 46 12.19 -11.98 0.54
CA GLY A 46 11.39 -13.14 0.94
C GLY A 46 11.15 -14.06 -0.26
N HIS A 47 9.90 -14.28 -0.62
CA HIS A 47 9.51 -15.09 -1.79
C HIS A 47 9.19 -14.24 -3.02
N VAL A 48 9.36 -12.93 -2.94
CA VAL A 48 8.91 -11.99 -3.98
C VAL A 48 10.12 -11.53 -4.80
N PRO A 49 10.07 -11.70 -6.13
CA PRO A 49 11.16 -11.27 -7.00
C PRO A 49 11.22 -9.75 -7.13
N VAL A 50 12.40 -9.23 -7.40
CA VAL A 50 12.62 -7.86 -7.85
C VAL A 50 12.80 -7.86 -9.36
N CYS A 51 12.08 -7.03 -10.07
CA CYS A 51 12.12 -6.97 -11.52
C CYS A 51 12.24 -5.51 -12.03
N SER A 52 12.44 -5.37 -13.35
CA SER A 52 12.40 -4.06 -13.98
C SER A 52 10.98 -3.48 -14.00
N PRO A 53 10.81 -2.16 -14.13
CA PRO A 53 9.49 -1.57 -14.34
C PRO A 53 8.78 -2.10 -15.59
N ASP A 54 9.52 -2.40 -16.65
CA ASP A 54 8.99 -3.00 -17.89
C ASP A 54 8.37 -4.38 -17.63
N ASP A 55 9.10 -5.24 -16.93
CA ASP A 55 8.62 -6.57 -16.57
C ASP A 55 7.41 -6.49 -15.62
N ALA A 56 7.44 -5.55 -14.68
CA ALA A 56 6.32 -5.32 -13.77
C ALA A 56 5.05 -4.87 -14.51
N ALA A 57 5.19 -3.96 -15.47
CA ALA A 57 4.07 -3.51 -16.31
C ALA A 57 3.50 -4.67 -17.16
N ALA A 58 4.36 -5.54 -17.68
CA ALA A 58 3.97 -6.71 -18.46
C ALA A 58 3.14 -7.73 -17.66
N LEU A 59 3.23 -7.72 -16.33
CA LEU A 59 2.40 -8.55 -15.44
C LEU A 59 0.95 -8.08 -15.37
N LEU A 60 0.61 -6.93 -15.90
CA LEU A 60 -0.72 -6.33 -15.86
C LEU A 60 -1.29 -6.26 -14.43
N PRO A 61 -0.63 -5.55 -13.51
CA PRO A 61 -1.10 -5.45 -12.14
C PRO A 61 -2.41 -4.65 -12.05
N ASP A 62 -3.21 -4.94 -11.02
CA ASP A 62 -4.43 -4.21 -10.71
C ASP A 62 -4.14 -2.94 -9.89
N LEU A 63 -3.03 -2.94 -9.15
CA LEU A 63 -2.61 -1.85 -8.27
C LEU A 63 -1.09 -1.73 -8.26
N ILE A 64 -0.59 -0.51 -8.33
CA ILE A 64 0.82 -0.20 -8.09
C ILE A 64 0.94 0.68 -6.84
N ILE A 65 1.73 0.23 -5.88
CA ILE A 65 2.08 0.99 -4.69
C ILE A 65 3.46 1.60 -4.88
N LEU A 66 3.57 2.89 -4.66
CA LEU A 66 4.83 3.62 -4.81
C LEU A 66 5.62 3.54 -3.50
N GLY A 67 6.65 2.71 -3.47
CA GLY A 67 7.42 2.37 -2.27
C GLY A 67 8.50 3.40 -1.90
N VAL A 68 8.25 4.70 -2.10
CA VAL A 68 9.16 5.80 -1.73
C VAL A 68 8.38 6.94 -1.10
N LEU A 69 9.01 7.69 -0.19
CA LEU A 69 8.37 8.81 0.51
C LEU A 69 8.51 10.15 -0.23
N ASP A 70 9.50 10.28 -1.08
CA ASP A 70 9.75 11.50 -1.84
C ASP A 70 8.69 11.70 -2.93
N GLU A 71 8.02 12.85 -2.91
CA GLU A 71 6.90 13.13 -3.81
C GLU A 71 7.34 13.29 -5.28
N GLU A 72 8.47 13.93 -5.52
CA GLU A 72 8.98 14.11 -6.90
C GLU A 72 9.33 12.76 -7.51
N ARG A 73 9.94 11.88 -6.72
CA ARG A 73 10.24 10.51 -7.16
C ARG A 73 8.95 9.73 -7.42
N ARG A 74 7.94 9.82 -6.56
CA ARG A 74 6.65 9.16 -6.81
C ARG A 74 6.01 9.64 -8.11
N ASN A 75 6.02 10.95 -8.37
CA ASN A 75 5.49 11.50 -9.61
C ASN A 75 6.26 11.03 -10.85
N SER A 76 7.58 10.93 -10.76
CA SER A 76 8.42 10.36 -11.80
C SER A 76 8.09 8.88 -12.07
N MET A 77 7.90 8.11 -11.02
CA MET A 77 7.56 6.69 -11.10
C MET A 77 6.17 6.47 -11.70
N ARG A 78 5.18 7.31 -11.36
CA ARG A 78 3.85 7.29 -12.00
C ARG A 78 3.96 7.50 -13.51
N LYS A 79 4.63 8.56 -13.92
CA LYS A 79 4.83 8.87 -15.34
C LYS A 79 5.54 7.74 -16.08
N GLN A 80 6.53 7.12 -15.44
CA GLN A 80 7.24 5.99 -16.00
C GLN A 80 6.29 4.79 -16.25
N MET A 81 5.50 4.41 -15.26
CA MET A 81 4.55 3.30 -15.41
C MET A 81 3.45 3.60 -16.42
N GLU A 82 2.96 4.83 -16.46
CA GLU A 82 2.00 5.29 -17.48
C GLU A 82 2.58 5.18 -18.89
N SER A 83 3.84 5.57 -19.07
CA SER A 83 4.53 5.45 -20.35
C SER A 83 4.74 3.98 -20.79
N LEU A 84 4.76 3.05 -19.83
CA LEU A 84 4.82 1.61 -20.09
C LEU A 84 3.44 0.97 -20.30
N GLY A 85 2.38 1.77 -20.35
CA GLY A 85 1.02 1.33 -20.64
C GLY A 85 0.16 1.01 -19.42
N TYR A 86 0.64 1.30 -18.20
CA TYR A 86 -0.17 1.12 -17.01
C TYR A 86 -1.10 2.32 -16.79
N HIS A 87 -2.40 2.07 -16.74
CA HIS A 87 -3.44 3.09 -16.53
C HIS A 87 -4.32 2.83 -15.31
N GLY A 88 -3.88 1.92 -14.44
CA GLY A 88 -4.60 1.58 -13.21
C GLY A 88 -4.30 2.54 -12.05
N PRO A 89 -4.84 2.24 -10.86
CA PRO A 89 -4.64 3.06 -9.67
C PRO A 89 -3.23 2.95 -9.10
N PHE A 90 -2.80 4.06 -8.50
CA PHE A 90 -1.59 4.13 -7.68
C PHE A 90 -1.95 4.38 -6.21
N CYS A 91 -1.15 3.87 -5.30
CA CYS A 91 -1.28 4.10 -3.87
C CYS A 91 0.04 4.59 -3.27
N ASP A 92 -0.04 5.55 -2.39
CA ASP A 92 1.11 6.08 -1.65
C ASP A 92 1.31 5.32 -0.33
N PRO A 93 2.54 4.96 0.05
CA PRO A 93 2.78 4.15 1.23
C PRO A 93 2.46 4.87 2.55
N SER A 94 2.60 6.18 2.57
CA SER A 94 2.28 6.99 3.74
C SER A 94 0.79 6.93 4.10
N ALA A 95 -0.08 6.94 3.10
CA ALA A 95 -1.53 6.83 3.31
C ALA A 95 -1.91 5.49 3.94
N LEU A 96 -1.31 4.39 3.48
CA LEU A 96 -1.55 3.05 4.04
C LEU A 96 -1.13 2.96 5.51
N ARG A 97 0.03 3.50 5.86
CA ARG A 97 0.54 3.45 7.24
C ARG A 97 -0.33 4.25 8.22
N MET A 98 -0.72 5.45 7.83
CA MET A 98 -1.57 6.30 8.66
C MET A 98 -2.97 5.70 8.84
N PHE A 99 -3.53 5.18 7.77
CA PHE A 99 -4.86 4.58 7.78
C PHE A 99 -4.91 3.32 8.67
N ASP A 100 -3.95 2.41 8.52
CA ASP A 100 -3.90 1.19 9.33
C ASP A 100 -3.68 1.47 10.80
N ALA A 101 -2.81 2.41 11.15
CA ALA A 101 -2.56 2.80 12.54
C ALA A 101 -3.82 3.42 13.18
N ARG A 102 -4.52 4.28 12.47
CA ARG A 102 -5.77 4.91 12.95
C ARG A 102 -6.86 3.87 13.15
N ILE A 103 -7.05 2.95 12.21
CA ILE A 103 -8.02 1.85 12.34
C ILE A 103 -7.66 0.93 13.51
N ALA A 104 -6.39 0.58 13.67
CA ALA A 104 -5.95 -0.26 14.78
C ALA A 104 -6.25 0.38 16.14
N VAL A 105 -5.98 1.68 16.29
CA VAL A 105 -6.32 2.44 17.51
C VAL A 105 -7.83 2.46 17.75
N MET A 106 -8.63 2.69 16.71
CA MET A 106 -10.10 2.71 16.84
C MET A 106 -10.66 1.34 17.24
N ARG A 107 -10.10 0.26 16.74
CA ARG A 107 -10.49 -1.11 17.13
C ARG A 107 -10.17 -1.36 18.60
N LEU A 108 -8.95 -1.05 19.04
CA LEU A 108 -8.54 -1.21 20.44
C LEU A 108 -9.43 -0.40 21.39
N LEU A 109 -9.73 0.84 21.05
CA LEU A 109 -10.63 1.69 21.86
C LEU A 109 -12.04 1.11 21.91
N SER A 110 -12.57 0.62 20.79
CA SER A 110 -13.90 0.00 20.74
C SER A 110 -13.98 -1.24 21.62
N GLU A 111 -12.95 -2.09 21.59
CA GLU A 111 -12.88 -3.28 22.45
C GLU A 111 -12.83 -2.90 23.92
N GLN A 112 -12.03 -1.90 24.32
CA GLN A 112 -11.96 -1.43 25.70
C GLN A 112 -13.29 -0.84 26.18
N ILE A 113 -13.94 -0.02 25.36
CA ILE A 113 -15.26 0.56 25.67
C ILE A 113 -16.27 -0.55 25.91
N TYR A 114 -16.28 -1.57 25.06
CA TYR A 114 -17.18 -2.71 25.19
C TYR A 114 -16.90 -3.53 26.48
N GLN A 115 -15.63 -3.86 26.73
CA GLN A 115 -15.23 -4.65 27.91
C GLN A 115 -15.52 -3.93 29.24
N LEU A 116 -15.33 -2.62 29.26
CA LEU A 116 -15.57 -1.79 30.46
C LEU A 116 -17.03 -1.32 30.59
N ASN A 117 -17.88 -1.70 29.64
CA ASN A 117 -19.29 -1.32 29.60
C ASN A 117 -19.52 0.18 29.74
N ILE A 118 -18.70 0.98 29.05
CA ILE A 118 -18.79 2.44 29.05
C ILE A 118 -19.91 2.84 28.07
N SER A 119 -20.89 3.56 28.60
CA SER A 119 -21.95 4.14 27.77
C SER A 119 -21.60 5.59 27.41
N GLY A 120 -21.96 6.01 26.22
CA GLY A 120 -21.74 7.36 25.72
C GLY A 120 -21.66 7.42 24.21
N ASP A 121 -21.46 8.61 23.69
CA ASP A 121 -21.33 8.88 22.27
C ASP A 121 -19.87 8.98 21.86
N VAL A 122 -19.58 8.62 20.60
CA VAL A 122 -18.26 8.78 20.01
C VAL A 122 -18.26 10.02 19.12
N ALA A 123 -17.26 10.89 19.33
CA ALA A 123 -17.07 12.07 18.51
C ALA A 123 -15.70 12.04 17.84
N GLU A 124 -15.66 12.34 16.55
CA GLU A 124 -14.42 12.55 15.80
C GLU A 124 -14.16 14.06 15.70
N LEU A 125 -13.05 14.52 16.29
CA LEU A 125 -12.61 15.90 16.22
C LEU A 125 -11.56 16.07 15.12
N GLY A 126 -11.65 17.16 14.36
CA GLY A 126 -10.73 17.44 13.27
C GLY A 126 -10.97 16.57 12.03
N VAL A 127 -12.20 16.33 11.69
CA VAL A 127 -12.60 15.54 10.54
C VAL A 127 -12.12 16.18 9.25
N PHE A 128 -11.20 15.47 8.55
CA PHE A 128 -10.75 15.82 7.22
C PHE A 128 -11.35 14.84 6.23
N GLN A 129 -12.29 14.94 5.53
CA GLN A 129 -12.99 14.03 4.62
C GLN A 129 -13.93 12.99 5.27
N GLY A 130 -14.07 12.99 6.58
CA GLY A 130 -15.04 12.14 7.27
C GLY A 130 -14.78 10.64 7.20
N GLU A 131 -13.51 10.23 7.19
CA GLU A 131 -13.10 8.84 6.98
C GLU A 131 -13.61 7.86 8.05
N PHE A 132 -13.87 8.35 9.26
CA PHE A 132 -14.36 7.53 10.38
C PHE A 132 -15.83 7.79 10.76
N SER A 133 -16.44 8.81 10.21
CA SER A 133 -17.82 9.20 10.54
C SER A 133 -18.88 8.75 9.54
N SER A 134 -18.44 7.98 8.53
CA SER A 134 -19.34 7.42 7.50
C SER A 134 -19.71 5.97 7.77
#